data_10f2ea9eacbd9efdd78d09635942f083
#
_entry.id   10f2ea9eacbd9efdd78d09635942f083
#
_cell.length_a   1.000
_cell.length_b   1.000
_cell.length_c   1.000
_cell.angle_alpha   90.00
_cell.angle_beta   90.00
_cell.angle_gamma   90.00
#
_symmetry.space_group_name_H-M   'P 1'
#
loop_
_entity.id
_entity.type
_entity.pdbx_description
1 polymer ?
#
loop_
_entity_poly.entity_id
_entity_poly.type
_entity_poly.pdbx_seq_one_letter_code
_entity_poly.pdbx_strand_id
1 'polypeptide(L)' 'MVQHFVEEFRRKHGKDISKHPKAVRRLQSACERAKRMLSSSTTASIEIDLLFEGIDFNTQLSRARFEELNMVKKRTLK' A
#
# COMPACT_ATOMS: atom_id res chain seq x y z
N MET A 1 -1.37 6.71 0.56
CA MET A 1 -1.59 5.26 0.36
C MET A 1 -0.41 4.40 0.76
N VAL A 2 0.80 4.77 0.38
CA VAL A 2 2.00 4.01 0.77
C VAL A 2 2.11 3.90 2.29
N GLN A 3 1.89 5.00 2.98
CA GLN A 3 1.97 5.05 4.43
C GLN A 3 0.98 4.10 5.10
N HIS A 4 -0.21 3.96 4.52
CA HIS A 4 -1.20 3.03 5.01
C HIS A 4 -0.68 1.59 4.99
N PHE A 5 -0.02 1.21 3.91
CA PHE A 5 0.51 -0.14 3.78
C PHE A 5 1.78 -0.36 4.60
N VAL A 6 2.56 0.67 4.82
CA VAL A 6 3.70 0.60 5.73
C VAL A 6 3.20 0.25 7.13
N GLU A 7 2.13 0.91 7.58
CA GLU A 7 1.54 0.63 8.88
C GLU A 7 0.91 -0.75 8.94
N GLU A 8 0.28 -1.18 7.86
CA GLU A 8 -0.33 -2.51 7.79
C GLU A 8 0.74 -3.59 7.91
N PHE A 9 1.86 -3.42 7.22
CA PHE A 9 2.98 -4.35 7.32
C PHE A 9 3.52 -4.42 8.74
N ARG A 10 3.67 -3.26 9.36
CA ARG A 10 4.14 -3.18 10.73
C ARG A 10 3.20 -3.90 11.69
N ARG A 11 1.90 -3.74 11.52
CA ARG A 11 0.91 -4.40 12.38
C ARG A 11 0.95 -5.91 12.20
N LYS A 12 1.08 -6.37 10.98
CA LYS A 12 1.05 -7.81 10.69
C LYS A 12 2.32 -8.52 11.09
N HIS A 13 3.46 -7.88 10.88
CA HIS A 13 4.76 -8.54 11.04
C HIS A 13 5.64 -7.93 12.12
N GLY A 14 5.20 -6.84 12.73
CA GLY A 14 5.98 -6.17 13.76
C GLY A 14 7.26 -5.53 13.25
N LYS A 15 7.34 -5.25 11.95
CA LYS A 15 8.52 -4.66 11.33
C LYS A 15 8.19 -3.32 10.69
N ASP A 16 9.03 -2.33 10.96
CA ASP A 16 8.86 -0.99 10.41
C ASP A 16 9.77 -0.83 9.18
N ILE A 17 9.16 -0.73 8.01
CA ILE A 17 9.91 -0.57 6.77
C ILE A 17 10.05 0.89 6.34
N SER A 18 9.51 1.82 7.10
CA SER A 18 9.55 3.24 6.74
C SER A 18 10.96 3.79 6.61
N LYS A 19 11.91 3.18 7.32
CA LYS A 19 13.31 3.59 7.27
C LYS A 19 14.13 2.85 6.23
N HIS A 20 13.51 1.99 5.44
CA HIS A 20 14.18 1.21 4.41
C HIS A 20 13.77 1.70 3.03
N PRO A 21 14.59 2.54 2.39
CA PRO A 21 14.23 3.14 1.10
C PRO A 21 13.88 2.13 0.02
N LYS A 22 14.59 1.00 -0.01
CA LYS A 22 14.32 -0.05 -1.00
C LYS A 22 12.93 -0.62 -0.85
N ALA A 23 12.55 -0.98 0.38
CA ALA A 23 11.24 -1.55 0.65
C ALA A 23 10.13 -0.55 0.35
N VAL A 24 10.31 0.69 0.78
CA VAL A 24 9.34 1.75 0.52
C VAL A 24 9.17 1.98 -0.97
N ARG A 25 10.26 2.00 -1.72
CA ARG A 25 10.21 2.20 -3.16
C ARG A 25 9.47 1.08 -3.87
N ARG A 26 9.70 -0.17 -3.45
CA ARG A 26 8.99 -1.31 -4.01
C ARG A 26 7.50 -1.23 -3.71
N LEU A 27 7.17 -0.80 -2.51
CA LEU A 27 5.78 -0.62 -2.11
C LEU A 27 5.12 0.50 -2.92
N GLN A 28 5.83 1.59 -3.16
CA GLN A 28 5.35 2.68 -4.00
C GLN A 28 5.02 2.19 -5.41
N SER A 29 5.90 1.40 -5.99
CA SER A 29 5.68 0.85 -7.32
C SER A 29 4.44 -0.04 -7.36
N ALA A 30 4.25 -0.85 -6.33
CA ALA A 30 3.08 -1.72 -6.24
C ALA A 30 1.80 -0.90 -6.10
N CYS A 31 1.85 0.18 -5.33
CA CYS A 31 0.71 1.08 -5.18
C CYS A 31 0.35 1.77 -6.49
N GLU A 32 1.34 2.15 -7.27
CA GLU A 32 1.12 2.74 -8.58
C GLU A 32 0.40 1.77 -9.51
N ARG A 33 0.80 0.51 -9.50
CA ARG A 33 0.13 -0.52 -10.29
C ARG A 33 -1.30 -0.73 -9.84
N ALA A 34 -1.50 -0.78 -8.53
CA ALA A 34 -2.84 -0.95 -7.97
C ALA A 34 -3.74 0.21 -8.38
N LYS A 35 -3.22 1.42 -8.37
CA LYS A 35 -3.96 2.60 -8.80
C LYS A 35 -4.43 2.46 -10.25
N ARG A 36 -3.56 1.96 -11.13
CA ARG A 36 -3.91 1.74 -12.52
C ARG A 36 -4.96 0.65 -12.68
N MET A 37 -4.82 -0.42 -11.92
CA MET A 37 -5.79 -1.50 -11.92
C MET A 37 -7.17 -1.00 -11.51
N LEU A 38 -7.23 -0.13 -10.52
CA LEU A 38 -8.49 0.39 -10.00
C LEU A 38 -9.18 1.35 -10.95
N SER A 39 -8.49 1.81 -12.00
CA SER A 39 -9.14 2.64 -13.00
C SER A 39 -10.03 1.81 -13.94
N SER A 40 -9.80 0.51 -14.01
CA SER A 40 -10.59 -0.39 -14.85
C SER A 40 -11.23 -1.54 -14.10
N SER A 41 -10.87 -1.73 -12.83
CA SER A 41 -11.41 -2.80 -12.00
C SER A 41 -11.86 -2.24 -10.66
N THR A 42 -12.71 -3.00 -9.97
CA THR A 42 -13.18 -2.59 -8.64
C THR A 42 -12.24 -3.03 -7.52
N THR A 43 -11.30 -3.91 -7.83
CA THR A 43 -10.33 -4.37 -6.84
C THR A 43 -8.94 -4.50 -7.49
N ALA A 44 -7.92 -4.38 -6.67
CA ALA A 44 -6.55 -4.59 -7.09
C ALA A 44 -5.82 -5.39 -6.03
N SER A 45 -4.92 -6.26 -6.48
CA SER A 45 -4.08 -7.04 -5.58
C SER A 45 -2.70 -6.42 -5.51
N ILE A 46 -2.16 -6.34 -4.31
CA ILE A 46 -0.79 -5.90 -4.09
C ILE A 46 -0.02 -7.10 -3.59
N GLU A 47 0.92 -7.57 -4.40
CA GLU A 47 1.74 -8.74 -4.08
C GLU A 47 3.20 -8.37 -4.28
N ILE A 48 3.96 -8.38 -3.19
CA ILE A 48 5.38 -8.05 -3.23
C ILE A 48 6.13 -9.18 -2.55
N ASP A 49 6.90 -9.90 -3.34
CA ASP A 49 7.72 -10.98 -2.81
C ASP A 49 8.93 -10.39 -2.10
N LEU A 50 9.22 -10.93 -0.93
CA LEU A 50 10.39 -10.56 -0.15
C LEU A 50 10.51 -9.04 0.01
N LEU A 51 9.44 -8.42 0.47
CA LEU A 51 9.42 -6.96 0.65
C LEU A 51 10.47 -6.53 1.67
N PHE A 52 10.58 -7.27 2.78
CA PHE A 52 11.50 -6.93 3.85
C PHE A 52 11.84 -8.17 4.67
N GLU A 53 13.13 -8.42 4.86
CA GLU A 53 13.65 -9.53 5.67
C GLU A 53 13.03 -10.89 5.32
N GLY A 54 12.86 -11.16 4.03
CA GLY A 54 12.31 -12.42 3.57
C GLY A 54 10.82 -12.56 3.77
N ILE A 55 10.13 -11.48 4.13
CA ILE A 55 8.69 -11.48 4.35
C ILE A 55 7.96 -10.97 3.11
N ASP A 56 7.03 -11.75 2.62
CA ASP A 56 6.18 -11.32 1.50
C ASP A 56 5.07 -10.42 2.01
N PHE A 57 4.66 -9.48 1.18
CA PHE A 57 3.53 -8.63 1.51
C PHE A 57 2.44 -8.81 0.45
N ASN A 58 1.30 -9.35 0.87
CA ASN A 58 0.16 -9.58 -0.01
C ASN A 58 -1.07 -8.95 0.61
N THR A 59 -1.75 -8.12 -0.16
CA THR A 59 -2.98 -7.50 0.30
C THR A 59 -3.85 -7.15 -0.90
N GLN A 60 -5.10 -6.83 -0.62
CA GLN A 60 -6.04 -6.41 -1.65
C GLN A 60 -6.57 -5.03 -1.33
N LEU A 61 -6.83 -4.26 -2.37
CA LEU A 61 -7.35 -2.91 -2.24
C LEU A 61 -8.57 -2.77 -3.13
N SER A 62 -9.70 -2.40 -2.54
CA SER A 62 -10.89 -2.11 -3.31
C SER A 62 -10.90 -0.65 -3.74
N ARG A 63 -11.66 -0.36 -4.81
CA ARG A 63 -11.81 1.01 -5.26
C ARG A 63 -12.42 1.89 -4.16
N ALA A 64 -13.40 1.35 -3.45
CA ALA A 64 -14.04 2.07 -2.35
C ALA A 64 -13.03 2.43 -1.27
N ARG A 65 -12.15 1.48 -0.92
CA ARG A 65 -11.12 1.72 0.07
C ARG A 65 -10.09 2.75 -0.41
N PHE A 66 -9.72 2.66 -1.67
CA PHE A 66 -8.80 3.60 -2.28
C PHE A 66 -9.36 5.03 -2.23
N GLU A 67 -10.63 5.19 -2.56
CA GLU A 67 -11.28 6.49 -2.50
C GLU A 67 -11.37 7.00 -1.08
N GLU A 68 -11.65 6.13 -0.14
CA GLU A 68 -11.70 6.47 1.28
C GLU A 68 -10.37 7.04 1.76
N LEU A 69 -9.27 6.40 1.38
CA LEU A 69 -7.94 6.86 1.76
C LEU A 69 -7.63 8.23 1.19
N ASN A 70 -8.09 8.48 -0.03
CA ASN A 70 -7.91 9.79 -0.66
C ASN A 70 -8.80 10.86 -0.04
N MET A 71 -10.01 10.48 0.36
CA MET A 71 -10.93 11.42 1.00
C MET A 71 -10.42 11.89 2.34
N VAL A 72 -9.85 10.99 3.12
CA VAL A 72 -9.26 11.34 4.41
C VAL A 72 -8.19 12.41 4.21
N LYS A 73 -7.38 12.24 3.19
CA LYS A 73 -6.34 13.21 2.85
C LYS A 73 -6.93 14.56 2.47
N LYS A 74 -8.02 14.55 1.71
CA LYS A 74 -8.71 15.79 1.33
C LYS A 74 -9.27 16.53 2.52
N ARG A 75 -9.83 15.79 3.46
CA ARG A 75 -10.39 16.39 4.68
C ARG A 75 -9.33 17.09 5.50
N THR A 76 -8.15 16.51 5.54
CA THR A 76 -7.05 17.08 6.30
C THR A 76 -6.63 18.44 5.77
N LEU A 77 -6.82 18.66 4.48
CA LEU A 77 -6.45 19.90 3.82
C LEU A 77 -7.44 21.04 4.04
N LYS A 78 -8.58 20.73 4.58
CA LYS A 78 -9.55 21.75 4.96
C LYS A 78 -9.23 22.27 6.34
#